data_fdc4b250e40a7bbd0d60eb5ae38e47b8
#
_entry.id   fdc4b250e40a7bbd0d60eb5ae38e47b8
#
_cell.length_a   1.000
_cell.length_b   1.000
_cell.length_c   1.000
_cell.angle_alpha   90.00
_cell.angle_beta   90.00
_cell.angle_gamma   90.00
#
_symmetry.space_group_name_H-M   'P 1'
#
loop_
_entity.id
_entity.type
_entity.pdbx_description
1 polymer ?
#
loop_
_entity_poly.entity_id
_entity_poly.type
_entity_poly.pdbx_seq_one_letter_code
_entity_poly.pdbx_strand_id
1 'polypeptide(L)'
;DGRPIPEHPSYTRARAEMDALIKDVFDQILSAVEYFHRVGVYHRDLKPENILCSDGGRRVKVADFGLATSDRMSSDFGCGSSFYMSPECQGGITTRLTEYSTAANDVWSLGIILINLICGRNPWKQATWQDDTFRQYLRDPDLLAKILPISDAVHAILRRIFTLSPETRCSVSDLRRWIRAVPRLQASNEELWRRYHVYDTPDSPEASVDAVLSGLSLHDASSSSPEASCPASPLAPSPPPPPPPPWSACSLCCHTRNSRALAI
;
A
#
# COMPACT_ATOMS: atom_id res chain seq x y z
N ASP A 1 -7.60 -38.28 4.76
CA ASP A 1 -6.42 -38.05 3.92
C ASP A 1 -5.77 -36.66 4.07
N GLY A 2 -6.34 -35.74 4.84
CA GLY A 2 -5.73 -34.42 5.19
C GLY A 2 -5.41 -33.46 4.02
N ARG A 3 -5.82 -33.78 2.79
CA ARG A 3 -5.54 -32.92 1.61
C ARG A 3 -6.50 -31.73 1.54
N PRO A 4 -6.05 -30.58 1.00
CA PRO A 4 -6.94 -29.44 0.81
C PRO A 4 -8.12 -29.81 -0.10
N ILE A 5 -9.32 -29.39 0.27
CA ILE A 5 -10.53 -29.59 -0.54
C ILE A 5 -10.40 -28.73 -1.80
N PRO A 6 -10.56 -29.31 -3.01
CA PRO A 6 -10.55 -28.54 -4.25
C PRO A 6 -11.62 -27.44 -4.23
N GLU A 7 -11.28 -26.26 -4.70
CA GLU A 7 -12.23 -25.16 -4.82
C GLU A 7 -13.27 -25.48 -5.92
N HIS A 8 -14.56 -25.22 -5.63
CA HIS A 8 -15.60 -25.37 -6.63
C HIS A 8 -15.41 -24.35 -7.77
N PRO A 9 -15.53 -24.72 -9.07
CA PRO A 9 -15.24 -23.82 -10.19
C PRO A 9 -16.02 -22.50 -10.19
N SER A 10 -17.28 -22.49 -9.75
CA SER A 10 -18.07 -21.25 -9.65
C SER A 10 -17.52 -20.30 -8.59
N TYR A 11 -17.01 -20.83 -7.48
CA TYR A 11 -16.41 -20.04 -6.41
C TYR A 11 -15.07 -19.43 -6.86
N THR A 12 -14.24 -20.23 -7.54
CA THR A 12 -12.98 -19.78 -8.12
C THR A 12 -13.19 -18.63 -9.12
N ARG A 13 -14.25 -18.73 -9.96
CA ARG A 13 -14.59 -17.68 -10.91
C ARG A 13 -15.03 -16.38 -10.24
N ALA A 14 -15.93 -16.46 -9.25
CA ALA A 14 -16.41 -15.28 -8.53
C ALA A 14 -15.25 -14.57 -7.79
N ARG A 15 -14.31 -15.32 -7.22
CA ARG A 15 -13.09 -14.78 -6.60
C ARG A 15 -12.20 -14.08 -7.62
N ALA A 16 -11.98 -14.69 -8.78
CA ALA A 16 -11.16 -14.08 -9.83
C ALA A 16 -11.77 -12.77 -10.35
N GLU A 17 -13.11 -12.69 -10.49
CA GLU A 17 -13.82 -11.47 -10.87
C GLU A 17 -13.67 -10.37 -9.78
N MET A 18 -13.76 -10.73 -8.50
CA MET A 18 -13.53 -9.82 -7.38
C MET A 18 -12.07 -9.36 -7.31
N ASP A 19 -11.11 -10.26 -7.47
CA ASP A 19 -9.68 -9.92 -7.50
C ASP A 19 -9.36 -8.94 -8.63
N ALA A 20 -9.96 -9.15 -9.82
CA ALA A 20 -9.80 -8.23 -10.95
C ALA A 20 -10.36 -6.84 -10.64
N LEU A 21 -11.54 -6.75 -10.02
CA LEU A 21 -12.14 -5.48 -9.61
C LEU A 21 -11.28 -4.77 -8.56
N ILE A 22 -10.85 -5.48 -7.53
CA ILE A 22 -9.99 -4.89 -6.46
C ILE A 22 -8.68 -4.37 -7.07
N LYS A 23 -8.05 -5.13 -7.96
CA LYS A 23 -6.81 -4.71 -8.64
C LYS A 23 -7.03 -3.44 -9.46
N ASP A 24 -8.12 -3.37 -10.25
CA ASP A 24 -8.43 -2.20 -11.07
C ASP A 24 -8.67 -0.97 -10.19
N VAL A 25 -9.49 -1.09 -9.15
CA VAL A 25 -9.75 0.00 -8.20
C VAL A 25 -8.48 0.46 -7.50
N PHE A 26 -7.69 -0.49 -7.01
CA PHE A 26 -6.46 -0.16 -6.31
C PHE A 26 -5.40 0.45 -7.24
N ASP A 27 -5.29 -0.01 -8.50
CA ASP A 27 -4.42 0.60 -9.50
C ASP A 27 -4.78 2.05 -9.80
N GLN A 28 -6.08 2.39 -9.82
CA GLN A 28 -6.53 3.78 -9.96
C GLN A 28 -6.10 4.64 -8.77
N ILE A 29 -6.23 4.13 -7.53
CA ILE A 29 -5.75 4.81 -6.32
C ILE A 29 -4.24 5.01 -6.40
N LEU A 30 -3.48 3.96 -6.71
CA LEU A 30 -2.03 4.02 -6.85
C LEU A 30 -1.59 5.01 -7.93
N SER A 31 -2.30 5.05 -9.07
CA SER A 31 -2.04 6.00 -10.15
C SER A 31 -2.22 7.46 -9.71
N ALA A 32 -3.26 7.73 -8.91
CA ALA A 32 -3.50 9.06 -8.35
C ALA A 32 -2.40 9.45 -7.36
N VAL A 33 -2.06 8.57 -6.41
CA VAL A 33 -1.03 8.85 -5.39
C VAL A 33 0.36 8.98 -6.02
N GLU A 34 0.70 8.14 -7.00
CA GLU A 34 1.94 8.26 -7.78
C GLU A 34 2.04 9.62 -8.49
N TYR A 35 0.93 10.09 -9.06
CA TYR A 35 0.88 11.42 -9.65
C TYR A 35 1.12 12.52 -8.62
N PHE A 36 0.44 12.46 -7.46
CA PHE A 36 0.61 13.47 -6.39
C PHE A 36 2.05 13.51 -5.90
N HIS A 37 2.66 12.36 -5.60
CA HIS A 37 4.05 12.29 -5.17
C HIS A 37 5.03 12.83 -6.20
N ARG A 38 4.77 12.58 -7.50
CA ARG A 38 5.59 13.11 -8.60
C ARG A 38 5.55 14.63 -8.70
N VAL A 39 4.40 15.24 -8.40
CA VAL A 39 4.26 16.71 -8.38
C VAL A 39 4.56 17.33 -7.01
N GLY A 40 5.10 16.53 -6.07
CA GLY A 40 5.52 16.99 -4.75
C GLY A 40 4.35 17.25 -3.80
N VAL A 41 3.24 16.54 -3.93
CA VAL A 41 2.10 16.62 -3.01
C VAL A 41 1.94 15.31 -2.27
N TYR A 42 1.81 15.35 -0.95
CA TYR A 42 1.64 14.21 -0.05
C TYR A 42 0.32 14.36 0.69
N HIS A 43 -0.50 13.30 0.67
CA HIS A 43 -1.89 13.39 1.09
C HIS A 43 -2.08 13.37 2.61
N ARG A 44 -1.34 12.54 3.33
CA ARG A 44 -1.30 12.35 4.78
C ARG A 44 -2.57 11.81 5.46
N ASP A 45 -3.70 11.69 4.74
CA ASP A 45 -4.95 11.10 5.25
C ASP A 45 -5.62 10.19 4.22
N LEU A 46 -4.82 9.28 3.61
CA LEU A 46 -5.36 8.26 2.72
C LEU A 46 -6.15 7.23 3.53
N LYS A 47 -7.44 7.09 3.18
CA LYS A 47 -8.38 6.13 3.80
C LYS A 47 -9.57 5.91 2.86
N PRO A 48 -10.36 4.82 3.04
CA PRO A 48 -11.52 4.54 2.18
C PRO A 48 -12.54 5.68 2.12
N GLU A 49 -12.73 6.43 3.21
CA GLU A 49 -13.65 7.56 3.28
C GLU A 49 -13.27 8.70 2.33
N ASN A 50 -11.98 8.80 2.01
CA ASN A 50 -11.42 9.78 1.07
C ASN A 50 -11.28 9.23 -0.35
N ILE A 51 -11.83 8.03 -0.63
CA ILE A 51 -11.91 7.44 -1.96
C ILE A 51 -13.35 7.52 -2.46
N LEU A 52 -13.60 8.48 -3.33
CA LEU A 52 -14.92 8.66 -3.93
C LEU A 52 -15.13 7.65 -5.06
N CYS A 53 -16.25 6.94 -4.99
CA CYS A 53 -16.61 5.91 -5.97
C CYS A 53 -17.74 6.35 -6.88
N SER A 54 -17.66 5.96 -8.16
CA SER A 54 -18.69 6.12 -9.16
C SER A 54 -18.77 4.87 -10.05
N ASP A 55 -19.72 4.82 -10.97
CA ASP A 55 -19.90 3.71 -11.90
C ASP A 55 -19.95 2.33 -11.19
N GLY A 56 -20.80 2.23 -10.16
CA GLY A 56 -20.95 1.00 -9.38
C GLY A 56 -19.66 0.55 -8.66
N GLY A 57 -18.79 1.49 -8.28
CA GLY A 57 -17.52 1.21 -7.61
C GLY A 57 -16.34 0.95 -8.56
N ARG A 58 -16.54 0.99 -9.87
CA ARG A 58 -15.48 0.72 -10.87
C ARG A 58 -14.56 1.90 -11.10
N ARG A 59 -15.03 3.12 -10.88
CA ARG A 59 -14.23 4.35 -11.01
C ARG A 59 -14.05 5.00 -9.65
N VAL A 60 -12.80 5.32 -9.32
CA VAL A 60 -12.47 5.94 -8.05
C VAL A 60 -11.64 7.20 -8.23
N LYS A 61 -11.77 8.12 -7.28
CA LYS A 61 -10.97 9.35 -7.19
C LYS A 61 -10.56 9.56 -5.75
N VAL A 62 -9.29 9.91 -5.54
CA VAL A 62 -8.81 10.38 -4.24
C VAL A 62 -9.31 11.80 -4.02
N ALA A 63 -9.82 12.07 -2.83
CA ALA A 63 -10.42 13.34 -2.42
C ALA A 63 -9.93 13.76 -1.04
N ASP A 64 -10.31 14.96 -0.61
CA ASP A 64 -10.01 15.55 0.69
C ASP A 64 -8.49 15.77 0.94
N PHE A 65 -7.99 16.83 0.33
CA PHE A 65 -6.61 17.30 0.49
C PHE A 65 -6.44 18.27 1.67
N GLY A 66 -7.37 18.29 2.63
CA GLY A 66 -7.34 19.20 3.76
C GLY A 66 -6.11 19.06 4.66
N LEU A 67 -5.47 17.88 4.65
CA LEU A 67 -4.22 17.61 5.39
C LEU A 67 -2.99 17.47 4.46
N ALA A 68 -3.15 17.68 3.16
CA ALA A 68 -2.04 17.51 2.21
C ALA A 68 -0.96 18.57 2.41
N THR A 69 0.29 18.20 2.10
CA THR A 69 1.45 19.07 2.18
C THR A 69 2.38 18.89 0.97
N SER A 70 3.22 19.89 0.70
CA SER A 70 4.35 19.77 -0.22
C SER A 70 5.66 19.38 0.48
N ASP A 71 5.67 19.35 1.82
CA ASP A 71 6.85 19.02 2.61
C ASP A 71 7.11 17.51 2.58
N ARG A 72 8.32 17.12 2.19
CA ARG A 72 8.76 15.72 2.18
C ARG A 72 8.89 15.14 3.58
N MET A 73 9.27 15.98 4.53
CA MET A 73 9.37 15.65 5.94
C MET A 73 8.43 16.55 6.72
N SER A 74 7.76 16.02 7.74
CA SER A 74 6.83 16.78 8.58
C SER A 74 7.04 16.48 10.05
N SER A 75 6.90 17.50 10.88
CA SER A 75 6.85 17.40 12.33
C SER A 75 5.42 17.35 12.90
N ASP A 76 4.41 17.38 12.04
CA ASP A 76 2.99 17.32 12.43
C ASP A 76 2.58 15.87 12.77
N PHE A 77 3.10 15.34 13.87
CA PHE A 77 2.78 14.00 14.32
C PHE A 77 1.29 13.83 14.62
N GLY A 78 0.76 12.63 14.34
CA GLY A 78 -0.65 12.31 14.54
C GLY A 78 -1.60 13.00 13.55
N CYS A 79 -1.07 13.52 12.43
CA CYS A 79 -1.86 14.11 11.37
C CYS A 79 -2.46 13.02 10.48
N GLY A 80 -3.80 12.93 10.43
CA GLY A 80 -4.55 11.94 9.66
C GLY A 80 -5.42 11.02 10.52
N SER A 81 -5.80 9.88 9.98
CA SER A 81 -6.67 8.89 10.63
C SER A 81 -5.86 7.75 11.23
N SER A 82 -5.98 7.51 12.53
CA SER A 82 -5.12 6.62 13.34
C SER A 82 -5.00 5.20 12.80
N PHE A 83 -6.05 4.64 12.20
CA PHE A 83 -6.02 3.30 11.59
C PHE A 83 -5.04 3.19 10.41
N TYR A 84 -4.77 4.30 9.72
CA TYR A 84 -4.02 4.35 8.46
C TYR A 84 -2.63 4.99 8.59
N MET A 85 -2.35 5.63 9.74
CA MET A 85 -1.05 6.25 10.01
C MET A 85 0.06 5.23 10.18
N SER A 86 1.23 5.55 9.63
CA SER A 86 2.46 4.80 9.90
C SER A 86 2.95 4.98 11.35
N PRO A 87 3.80 4.07 11.85
CA PRO A 87 4.37 4.21 13.19
C PRO A 87 5.14 5.52 13.37
N GLU A 88 5.91 5.91 12.36
CA GLU A 88 6.69 7.15 12.39
C GLU A 88 5.80 8.40 12.42
N CYS A 89 4.65 8.40 11.71
CA CYS A 89 3.67 9.50 11.78
C CYS A 89 3.04 9.62 13.18
N GLN A 90 2.99 8.51 13.93
CA GLN A 90 2.50 8.48 15.32
C GLN A 90 3.59 8.79 16.36
N GLY A 91 4.79 9.22 15.92
CA GLY A 91 5.89 9.63 16.80
C GLY A 91 6.98 8.59 16.98
N GLY A 92 6.86 7.41 16.31
CA GLY A 92 7.83 6.31 16.37
C GLY A 92 7.49 5.23 17.41
N ILE A 93 8.20 4.09 17.35
CA ILE A 93 7.94 2.93 18.22
C ILE A 93 8.87 2.92 19.43
N THR A 94 10.17 3.10 19.22
CA THR A 94 11.21 2.95 20.26
C THR A 94 11.88 4.25 20.65
N THR A 95 12.01 5.18 19.72
CA THR A 95 12.62 6.48 19.91
C THR A 95 11.66 7.57 19.45
N ARG A 96 11.66 8.70 20.16
CA ARG A 96 10.89 9.86 19.75
C ARG A 96 11.53 10.48 18.51
N LEU A 97 10.77 10.58 17.44
CA LEU A 97 11.20 11.21 16.20
C LEU A 97 11.00 12.73 16.26
N THR A 98 11.76 13.46 15.47
CA THR A 98 11.60 14.92 15.28
C THR A 98 10.80 15.25 14.04
N GLU A 99 10.80 14.35 13.05
CA GLU A 99 10.06 14.44 11.80
C GLU A 99 9.82 13.06 11.20
N TYR A 100 8.91 12.95 10.25
CA TYR A 100 8.61 11.72 9.51
C TYR A 100 8.46 11.98 8.02
N SER A 101 8.70 10.95 7.19
CA SER A 101 8.50 11.01 5.74
C SER A 101 7.02 10.95 5.38
N THR A 102 6.52 12.02 4.76
CA THR A 102 5.12 12.14 4.34
C THR A 102 4.78 11.15 3.22
N ALA A 103 5.70 10.96 2.26
CA ALA A 103 5.53 9.97 1.18
C ALA A 103 5.48 8.53 1.73
N ALA A 104 6.37 8.19 2.66
CA ALA A 104 6.39 6.86 3.26
C ALA A 104 5.12 6.60 4.10
N ASN A 105 4.57 7.61 4.78
CA ASN A 105 3.30 7.51 5.48
C ASN A 105 2.14 7.21 4.51
N ASP A 106 2.07 7.88 3.36
CA ASP A 106 1.06 7.59 2.34
C ASP A 106 1.16 6.14 1.83
N VAL A 107 2.38 5.62 1.61
CA VAL A 107 2.58 4.21 1.22
C VAL A 107 2.08 3.25 2.29
N TRP A 108 2.32 3.54 3.57
CA TRP A 108 1.79 2.75 4.68
C TRP A 108 0.26 2.71 4.65
N SER A 109 -0.38 3.87 4.51
CA SER A 109 -1.84 3.99 4.41
C SER A 109 -2.41 3.18 3.24
N LEU A 110 -1.73 3.16 2.08
CA LEU A 110 -2.10 2.32 0.93
C LEU A 110 -2.07 0.83 1.26
N GLY A 111 -1.14 0.37 2.10
CA GLY A 111 -1.11 -1.02 2.58
C GLY A 111 -2.32 -1.38 3.42
N ILE A 112 -2.76 -0.48 4.31
CA ILE A 112 -3.97 -0.67 5.11
C ILE A 112 -5.22 -0.70 4.21
N ILE A 113 -5.30 0.21 3.23
CA ILE A 113 -6.39 0.23 2.23
C ILE A 113 -6.42 -1.08 1.43
N LEU A 114 -5.28 -1.61 1.01
CA LEU A 114 -5.21 -2.88 0.29
C LEU A 114 -5.77 -4.03 1.13
N ILE A 115 -5.39 -4.14 2.41
CA ILE A 115 -5.96 -5.15 3.32
C ILE A 115 -7.46 -4.95 3.46
N ASN A 116 -7.93 -3.72 3.61
CA ASN A 116 -9.35 -3.41 3.74
C ASN A 116 -10.13 -3.84 2.49
N LEU A 117 -9.61 -3.58 1.28
CA LEU A 117 -10.22 -4.01 0.02
C LEU A 117 -10.30 -5.54 -0.11
N ILE A 118 -9.27 -6.28 0.35
CA ILE A 118 -9.22 -7.74 0.22
C ILE A 118 -10.03 -8.43 1.33
N CYS A 119 -9.95 -7.91 2.57
CA CYS A 119 -10.41 -8.62 3.77
C CYS A 119 -11.61 -7.95 4.46
N GLY A 120 -12.04 -6.74 4.03
CA GLY A 120 -13.13 -5.99 4.64
C GLY A 120 -12.82 -5.46 6.06
N ARG A 121 -11.57 -5.47 6.49
CA ARG A 121 -11.15 -5.02 7.83
C ARG A 121 -9.73 -4.49 7.84
N ASN A 122 -9.41 -3.67 8.83
CA ASN A 122 -8.04 -3.23 9.09
C ASN A 122 -7.27 -4.27 9.94
N PRO A 123 -5.95 -4.38 9.81
CA PRO A 123 -5.14 -5.34 10.58
C PRO A 123 -5.00 -4.97 12.06
N TRP A 124 -4.94 -3.68 12.36
CA TRP A 124 -4.81 -3.08 13.70
C TRP A 124 -5.58 -1.76 13.78
N LYS A 125 -5.77 -1.21 14.99
CA LYS A 125 -6.39 0.10 15.21
C LYS A 125 -5.36 1.23 15.11
N GLN A 126 -4.14 0.96 15.55
CA GLN A 126 -3.02 1.92 15.50
C GLN A 126 -1.71 1.17 15.32
N ALA A 127 -0.80 1.72 14.51
CA ALA A 127 0.55 1.18 14.36
C ALA A 127 1.46 1.65 15.52
N THR A 128 1.08 1.33 16.75
CA THR A 128 1.78 1.71 17.98
C THR A 128 1.98 0.50 18.89
N TRP A 129 2.90 0.61 19.84
CA TRP A 129 3.19 -0.45 20.80
C TRP A 129 1.98 -0.81 21.70
N GLN A 130 1.02 0.09 21.86
CA GLN A 130 -0.19 -0.10 22.65
C GLN A 130 -1.23 -1.02 21.97
N ASP A 131 -1.18 -1.13 20.64
CA ASP A 131 -2.05 -2.03 19.89
C ASP A 131 -1.52 -3.46 19.95
N ASP A 132 -2.35 -4.40 20.43
CA ASP A 132 -1.95 -5.79 20.64
C ASP A 132 -1.60 -6.50 19.33
N THR A 133 -2.36 -6.27 18.26
CA THR A 133 -2.11 -6.90 16.96
C THR A 133 -0.85 -6.35 16.33
N PHE A 134 -0.65 -5.02 16.38
CA PHE A 134 0.57 -4.42 15.86
C PHE A 134 1.79 -4.85 16.65
N ARG A 135 1.70 -4.93 17.99
CA ARG A 135 2.78 -5.45 18.84
C ARG A 135 3.14 -6.90 18.51
N GLN A 136 2.16 -7.75 18.19
CA GLN A 136 2.41 -9.11 17.71
C GLN A 136 3.09 -9.09 16.34
N TYR A 137 2.66 -8.22 15.41
CA TYR A 137 3.29 -8.04 14.10
C TYR A 137 4.76 -7.63 14.22
N LEU A 138 5.12 -6.77 15.18
CA LEU A 138 6.51 -6.39 15.41
C LEU A 138 7.40 -7.57 15.84
N ARG A 139 6.82 -8.60 16.46
CA ARG A 139 7.53 -9.82 16.90
C ARG A 139 7.52 -10.90 15.82
N ASP A 140 6.49 -10.93 15.02
CA ASP A 140 6.25 -11.93 13.98
C ASP A 140 5.71 -11.23 12.72
N PRO A 141 6.60 -10.87 11.78
CA PRO A 141 6.20 -10.22 10.52
C PRO A 141 5.28 -11.07 9.63
N ASP A 142 5.20 -12.39 9.89
CA ASP A 142 4.30 -13.29 9.16
C ASP A 142 2.90 -13.37 9.78
N LEU A 143 2.65 -12.66 10.87
CA LEU A 143 1.34 -12.61 11.53
C LEU A 143 0.20 -12.34 10.55
N LEU A 144 0.38 -11.38 9.61
CA LEU A 144 -0.68 -11.02 8.67
C LEU A 144 -1.10 -12.19 7.78
N ALA A 145 -0.17 -13.04 7.36
CA ALA A 145 -0.50 -14.25 6.62
C ALA A 145 -1.24 -15.28 7.48
N LYS A 146 -1.01 -15.28 8.79
CA LYS A 146 -1.67 -16.20 9.74
C LYS A 146 -3.10 -15.78 10.08
N ILE A 147 -3.39 -14.48 10.11
CA ILE A 147 -4.68 -13.94 10.56
C ILE A 147 -5.58 -13.42 9.43
N LEU A 148 -5.04 -13.27 8.20
CA LEU A 148 -5.76 -12.75 7.04
C LEU A 148 -5.76 -13.76 5.88
N PRO A 149 -6.86 -13.87 5.11
CA PRO A 149 -6.94 -14.78 3.97
C PRO A 149 -6.28 -14.19 2.71
N ILE A 150 -5.07 -13.65 2.85
CA ILE A 150 -4.29 -13.06 1.75
C ILE A 150 -3.35 -14.10 1.13
N SER A 151 -3.09 -14.00 -0.19
CA SER A 151 -2.11 -14.88 -0.86
C SER A 151 -0.68 -14.64 -0.37
N ASP A 152 0.21 -15.61 -0.58
CA ASP A 152 1.63 -15.47 -0.24
C ASP A 152 2.27 -14.30 -0.99
N ALA A 153 1.85 -14.06 -2.24
CA ALA A 153 2.31 -12.92 -3.04
C ALA A 153 1.88 -11.56 -2.43
N VAL A 154 0.62 -11.44 -1.98
CA VAL A 154 0.15 -10.23 -1.29
C VAL A 154 0.86 -10.06 0.04
N HIS A 155 1.07 -11.14 0.80
CA HIS A 155 1.83 -11.08 2.05
C HIS A 155 3.25 -10.54 1.84
N ALA A 156 3.97 -11.03 0.81
CA ALA A 156 5.30 -10.53 0.47
C ALA A 156 5.30 -9.02 0.15
N ILE A 157 4.29 -8.54 -0.57
CA ILE A 157 4.12 -7.09 -0.85
C ILE A 157 3.86 -6.31 0.44
N LEU A 158 2.95 -6.79 1.31
CA LEU A 158 2.65 -6.11 2.58
C LEU A 158 3.88 -6.02 3.49
N ARG A 159 4.76 -7.01 3.49
CA ARG A 159 6.04 -6.92 4.22
C ARG A 159 6.93 -5.78 3.72
N ARG A 160 6.88 -5.43 2.43
CA ARG A 160 7.60 -4.28 1.86
C ARG A 160 6.93 -2.94 2.18
N ILE A 161 5.60 -2.93 2.26
CA ILE A 161 4.84 -1.73 2.64
C ILE A 161 5.02 -1.44 4.14
N PHE A 162 4.92 -2.46 4.98
CA PHE A 162 4.99 -2.32 6.43
C PHE A 162 6.40 -2.44 7.00
N THR A 163 7.42 -2.20 6.16
CA THR A 163 8.79 -2.02 6.61
C THR A 163 8.86 -0.82 7.58
N LEU A 164 9.46 -1.04 8.76
CA LEU A 164 9.48 -0.03 9.82
C LEU A 164 10.38 1.17 9.50
N SER A 165 11.47 0.93 8.75
CA SER A 165 12.32 1.99 8.23
C SER A 165 11.67 2.65 7.02
N PRO A 166 11.29 3.95 7.11
CA PRO A 166 10.66 4.67 5.99
C PRO A 166 11.53 4.74 4.74
N GLU A 167 12.87 4.74 4.92
CA GLU A 167 13.88 4.86 3.86
C GLU A 167 13.92 3.60 2.97
N THR A 168 13.60 2.43 3.55
CA THR A 168 13.60 1.14 2.84
C THR A 168 12.20 0.69 2.44
N ARG A 169 11.18 1.45 2.80
CA ARG A 169 9.80 1.18 2.38
C ARG A 169 9.67 1.34 0.87
N CYS A 170 8.92 0.44 0.22
CA CYS A 170 8.74 0.48 -1.23
C CYS A 170 8.12 1.79 -1.71
N SER A 171 8.39 2.15 -2.97
CA SER A 171 7.72 3.27 -3.63
C SER A 171 6.31 2.91 -4.09
N VAL A 172 5.47 3.92 -4.39
CA VAL A 172 4.15 3.71 -5.00
C VAL A 172 4.28 3.03 -6.37
N SER A 173 5.32 3.37 -7.14
CA SER A 173 5.59 2.76 -8.45
C SER A 173 5.90 1.27 -8.34
N ASP A 174 6.72 0.87 -7.34
CA ASP A 174 7.02 -0.53 -7.08
C ASP A 174 5.76 -1.30 -6.67
N LEU A 175 5.00 -0.73 -5.73
CA LEU A 175 3.74 -1.29 -5.27
C LEU A 175 2.78 -1.52 -6.44
N ARG A 176 2.63 -0.52 -7.31
CA ARG A 176 1.77 -0.60 -8.49
C ARG A 176 2.20 -1.71 -9.46
N ARG A 177 3.50 -1.83 -9.72
CA ARG A 177 4.06 -2.89 -10.56
C ARG A 177 3.77 -4.29 -9.97
N TRP A 178 4.01 -4.48 -8.68
CA TRP A 178 3.80 -5.77 -8.00
C TRP A 178 2.32 -6.18 -7.96
N ILE A 179 1.43 -5.26 -7.61
CA ILE A 179 -0.02 -5.55 -7.54
C ILE A 179 -0.58 -5.98 -8.90
N ARG A 180 -0.12 -5.36 -9.99
CA ARG A 180 -0.52 -5.78 -11.35
C ARG A 180 -0.07 -7.20 -11.66
N ALA A 181 1.11 -7.60 -11.20
CA ALA A 181 1.70 -8.90 -11.46
C ALA A 181 1.16 -10.03 -10.56
N VAL A 182 0.57 -9.70 -9.40
CA VAL A 182 0.01 -10.71 -8.48
C VAL A 182 -1.05 -11.56 -9.18
N PRO A 183 -0.95 -12.89 -9.20
CA PRO A 183 -1.96 -13.72 -9.85
C PRO A 183 -3.29 -13.73 -9.09
N ARG A 184 -3.25 -13.76 -7.75
CA ARG A 184 -4.44 -13.80 -6.87
C ARG A 184 -4.19 -12.94 -5.63
N LEU A 185 -5.24 -12.26 -5.17
CA LEU A 185 -5.17 -11.44 -3.95
C LEU A 185 -5.44 -12.28 -2.70
N GLN A 186 -6.45 -13.14 -2.76
CA GLN A 186 -6.80 -14.03 -1.65
C GLN A 186 -6.02 -15.35 -1.70
N ALA A 187 -5.74 -15.92 -0.54
CA ALA A 187 -5.11 -17.23 -0.41
C ALA A 187 -5.99 -18.35 -0.99
N SER A 188 -5.38 -19.32 -1.66
CA SER A 188 -6.06 -20.56 -2.03
C SER A 188 -6.27 -21.47 -0.83
N ASN A 189 -7.16 -22.47 -0.99
CA ASN A 189 -7.32 -23.52 0.02
C ASN A 189 -6.00 -24.25 0.28
N GLU A 190 -5.15 -24.42 -0.74
CA GLU A 190 -3.84 -25.04 -0.59
C GLU A 190 -2.87 -24.18 0.22
N GLU A 191 -2.80 -22.84 -0.04
CA GLU A 191 -1.99 -21.90 0.75
C GLU A 191 -2.46 -21.89 2.20
N LEU A 192 -3.76 -21.82 2.45
CA LEU A 192 -4.33 -21.86 3.80
C LEU A 192 -4.02 -23.18 4.48
N TRP A 193 -4.25 -24.31 3.80
CA TRP A 193 -3.97 -25.65 4.35
C TRP A 193 -2.49 -25.77 4.75
N ARG A 194 -1.57 -25.36 3.89
CA ARG A 194 -0.13 -25.35 4.17
C ARG A 194 0.20 -24.56 5.41
N ARG A 195 -0.35 -23.35 5.57
CA ARG A 195 -0.10 -22.48 6.74
C ARG A 195 -0.56 -23.11 8.05
N TYR A 196 -1.65 -23.89 8.03
CA TYR A 196 -2.19 -24.52 9.24
C TYR A 196 -1.52 -25.86 9.56
N HIS A 197 -0.88 -26.54 8.58
CA HIS A 197 -0.33 -27.89 8.76
C HIS A 197 1.22 -27.94 8.73
N VAL A 198 1.92 -26.85 8.43
CA VAL A 198 3.40 -26.77 8.43
C VAL A 198 3.99 -26.91 9.85
N TYR A 199 3.19 -26.78 10.89
CA TYR A 199 3.67 -27.03 12.27
C TYR A 199 4.01 -28.50 12.58
N ASP A 200 3.71 -29.43 11.65
CA ASP A 200 4.00 -30.85 11.81
C ASP A 200 5.27 -31.33 11.06
N THR A 201 5.99 -30.44 10.36
CA THR A 201 7.24 -30.81 9.64
C THR A 201 8.42 -29.92 10.07
N PRO A 202 9.55 -30.54 10.58
CA PRO A 202 10.67 -29.76 11.14
C PRO A 202 11.57 -29.04 10.13
N ASP A 203 11.39 -29.20 8.82
CA ASP A 203 12.25 -28.61 7.79
C ASP A 203 11.44 -28.08 6.60
N SER A 204 11.10 -26.77 6.63
CA SER A 204 10.66 -26.06 5.44
C SER A 204 11.50 -24.79 5.25
N PRO A 205 12.22 -24.62 4.13
CA PRO A 205 12.97 -23.41 3.87
C PRO A 205 12.00 -22.24 3.69
N GLU A 206 12.15 -21.21 4.50
CA GLU A 206 11.46 -19.94 4.34
C GLU A 206 11.73 -19.40 2.92
N ALA A 207 10.69 -19.32 2.09
CA ALA A 207 10.78 -18.64 0.82
C ALA A 207 11.09 -17.18 1.09
N SER A 208 12.29 -16.73 0.69
CA SER A 208 12.69 -15.33 0.84
C SER A 208 11.67 -14.43 0.16
N VAL A 209 11.26 -13.34 0.83
CA VAL A 209 10.38 -12.30 0.27
C VAL A 209 10.92 -11.82 -1.08
N ASP A 210 12.24 -11.73 -1.21
CA ASP A 210 12.90 -11.31 -2.44
C ASP A 210 12.74 -12.33 -3.59
N ALA A 211 12.69 -13.63 -3.30
CA ALA A 211 12.44 -14.65 -4.31
C ALA A 211 11.00 -14.58 -4.84
N VAL A 212 10.03 -14.36 -3.96
CA VAL A 212 8.62 -14.19 -4.36
C VAL A 212 8.43 -12.93 -5.23
N LEU A 213 9.03 -11.80 -4.83
CA LEU A 213 8.94 -10.54 -5.58
C LEU A 213 9.75 -10.57 -6.89
N SER A 214 10.87 -11.28 -6.94
CA SER A 214 11.64 -11.48 -8.17
C SER A 214 10.86 -12.27 -9.22
N GLY A 215 10.08 -13.26 -8.79
CA GLY A 215 9.16 -14.00 -9.66
C GLY A 215 8.06 -13.13 -10.28
N LEU A 216 7.67 -12.04 -9.60
CA LEU A 216 6.67 -11.09 -10.11
C LEU A 216 7.27 -10.05 -11.08
N SER A 217 8.61 -9.95 -11.18
CA SER A 217 9.31 -8.95 -12.01
C SER A 217 9.70 -9.46 -13.40
N LEU A 218 9.51 -10.74 -13.73
CA LEU A 218 9.93 -11.32 -15.00
C LEU A 218 8.89 -11.06 -16.10
N HIS A 219 8.97 -9.94 -16.76
CA HIS A 219 8.84 -9.74 -18.20
C HIS A 219 8.97 -8.25 -18.54
N ASP A 220 10.21 -7.76 -18.55
CA ASP A 220 10.60 -6.74 -19.51
C ASP A 220 12.06 -6.99 -19.90
N ALA A 221 12.20 -7.51 -21.12
CA ALA A 221 13.47 -7.86 -21.72
C ALA A 221 14.15 -6.62 -22.30
N SER A 222 15.43 -6.54 -22.01
CA SER A 222 16.50 -6.02 -22.87
C SER A 222 16.34 -4.63 -23.52
N SER A 223 17.15 -3.69 -23.05
CA SER A 223 18.03 -2.97 -23.97
C SER A 223 19.26 -2.46 -23.23
N SER A 224 20.36 -3.07 -23.53
CA SER A 224 21.72 -2.63 -23.22
C SER A 224 22.02 -1.35 -23.98
N SER A 225 22.58 -0.36 -23.33
CA SER A 225 23.42 0.66 -23.99
C SER A 225 24.44 1.25 -23.01
N PRO A 226 25.62 1.61 -23.48
CA PRO A 226 26.84 1.67 -22.70
C PRO A 226 27.04 3.01 -21.97
N GLU A 227 27.87 2.96 -20.95
CA GLU A 227 28.40 4.10 -20.21
C GLU A 227 29.06 5.12 -21.15
N ALA A 228 28.62 6.37 -21.05
CA ALA A 228 29.37 7.52 -21.56
C ALA A 228 29.58 8.49 -20.36
N SER A 229 30.83 8.57 -19.96
CA SER A 229 31.33 9.58 -19.02
C SER A 229 31.22 10.96 -19.66
N CYS A 230 30.54 11.89 -18.97
CA CYS A 230 30.57 13.31 -19.29
C CYS A 230 31.08 14.15 -18.12
N PRO A 231 31.90 15.19 -18.40
CA PRO A 231 32.54 16.00 -17.38
C PRO A 231 31.58 17.05 -16.79
N ALA A 232 31.87 17.43 -15.57
CA ALA A 232 31.13 18.44 -14.80
C ALA A 232 31.12 19.80 -15.52
N SER A 233 29.94 20.37 -15.70
CA SER A 233 29.70 21.76 -16.10
C SER A 233 29.06 22.57 -14.97
N PRO A 234 29.29 23.89 -14.88
CA PRO A 234 28.98 24.69 -13.71
C PRO A 234 27.47 24.92 -13.48
N LEU A 235 27.11 25.05 -12.22
CA LEU A 235 25.77 25.30 -11.69
C LEU A 235 25.05 26.46 -12.41
N ALA A 236 23.95 26.12 -13.06
CA ALA A 236 22.96 27.09 -13.53
C ALA A 236 22.08 27.55 -12.37
N PRO A 237 21.58 28.81 -12.36
CA PRO A 237 20.70 29.31 -11.33
C PRO A 237 19.38 28.54 -11.30
N SER A 238 18.87 28.34 -10.08
CA SER A 238 17.61 27.61 -9.81
C SER A 238 16.44 28.21 -10.61
N PRO A 239 15.58 27.38 -11.24
CA PRO A 239 14.39 27.87 -11.91
C PRO A 239 13.43 28.51 -10.89
N PRO A 240 12.64 29.52 -11.30
CA PRO A 240 11.61 30.11 -10.46
C PRO A 240 10.58 29.04 -10.03
N PRO A 241 9.93 29.19 -8.85
CA PRO A 241 8.92 28.26 -8.40
C PRO A 241 7.78 28.17 -9.43
N PRO A 242 7.19 26.96 -9.63
CA PRO A 242 6.08 26.78 -10.54
C PRO A 242 4.88 27.64 -10.09
N PRO A 243 4.04 28.12 -11.03
CA PRO A 243 2.83 28.85 -10.68
C PRO A 243 1.91 27.98 -9.82
N PRO A 244 1.12 28.56 -8.90
CA PRO A 244 0.20 27.81 -8.07
C PRO A 244 -0.78 27.04 -8.97
N PRO A 245 -1.15 25.81 -8.58
CA PRO A 245 -2.02 24.96 -9.39
C PRO A 245 -3.41 25.59 -9.56
N PRO A 246 -4.09 25.36 -10.69
CA PRO A 246 -5.35 26.03 -11.05
C PRO A 246 -6.53 25.79 -10.10
N TRP A 247 -6.39 24.90 -9.11
CA TRP A 247 -7.42 24.63 -8.10
C TRP A 247 -7.31 25.48 -6.82
N SER A 248 -6.28 26.32 -6.67
CA SER A 248 -6.19 27.26 -5.54
C SER A 248 -7.22 28.40 -5.59
N ALA A 249 -8.00 28.49 -6.67
CA ALA A 249 -9.05 29.48 -6.89
C ALA A 249 -10.48 28.93 -6.90
N CYS A 250 -10.70 27.65 -6.55
CA CYS A 250 -12.03 27.06 -6.62
C CYS A 250 -12.79 27.17 -5.29
N SER A 251 -13.50 28.28 -5.11
CA SER A 251 -14.43 28.54 -3.98
C SER A 251 -15.75 27.73 -4.07
N LEU A 252 -15.84 26.69 -4.87
CA LEU A 252 -17.11 26.00 -5.21
C LEU A 252 -17.26 24.59 -4.66
N CYS A 253 -16.35 24.09 -3.79
CA CYS A 253 -16.46 22.74 -3.23
C CYS A 253 -17.18 22.64 -1.86
N CYS A 254 -17.88 23.68 -1.43
CA CYS A 254 -18.59 23.69 -0.14
C CYS A 254 -20.09 23.49 -0.23
N HIS A 255 -20.66 22.68 -1.12
CA HIS A 255 -22.08 22.27 -1.00
C HIS A 255 -22.41 21.12 -1.93
N THR A 256 -22.15 19.87 -1.52
CA THR A 256 -23.03 18.72 -1.81
C THR A 256 -22.74 17.60 -0.81
N ARG A 257 -23.38 17.66 0.35
CA ARG A 257 -23.58 16.48 1.22
C ARG A 257 -24.62 15.59 0.54
N ASN A 258 -24.17 14.58 -0.16
CA ASN A 258 -24.88 13.31 -0.34
C ASN A 258 -23.95 12.34 -1.11
N SER A 259 -22.98 11.79 -0.42
CA SER A 259 -22.15 10.70 -0.94
C SER A 259 -22.32 9.52 0.01
N ARG A 260 -22.98 8.47 -0.47
CA ARG A 260 -22.97 7.18 0.20
C ARG A 260 -21.50 6.70 0.24
N ALA A 261 -20.89 6.76 1.41
CA ALA A 261 -19.63 6.08 1.66
C ALA A 261 -19.84 4.58 1.43
N LEU A 262 -18.94 3.96 0.69
CA LEU A 262 -18.88 2.52 0.61
C LEU A 262 -18.46 2.00 1.99
N ALA A 263 -19.42 1.48 2.75
CA ALA A 263 -19.13 0.47 3.75
C ALA A 263 -19.00 -0.86 2.98
N ILE A 264 -17.77 -1.31 2.78
CA ILE A 264 -17.47 -2.69 2.40
C ILE A 264 -17.25 -3.48 3.68
#